data_2a8a6bdf1a05e2711cfea86b677dfed9
#
_entry.id   2a8a6bdf1a05e2711cfea86b677dfed9
#
_cell.length_a   1.000
_cell.length_b   1.000
_cell.length_c   1.000
_cell.angle_alpha   90.00
_cell.angle_beta   90.00
_cell.angle_gamma   90.00
#
_symmetry.space_group_name_H-M   'P 1'
#
loop_
_entity.id
_entity.type
_entity.pdbx_description
1 polymer ?
#
loop_
_entity_poly.entity_id
_entity_poly.type
_entity_poly.pdbx_seq_one_letter_code
_entity_poly.pdbx_strand_id
1 'polypeptide(L)'
;MKSIVTDLSRRVFVERFVKTFLGVSLLPRFGALRAAGGPPRARAKSVIFLYLRGGLSHIDTFDPKPGRPEMGGVSAIGTTADGVQVSEWFPQMARQMHHVSLVRSMTSTQGIHELGTYSAHTSHFMTPTIRHPSLGSWAAKLLGSQNRFLPGNVLINGSPQHPGSGYFPAHLAPLPIVDPGAGLQNSVLPAAVSEADFNRRAALARAIGSHFVQQTPHRDATAYLKVQQEAAALMKSEDLKVFDITREDAKTQAAYGAHTFGKGCLLARRLVEAGVRFIEVEDDQNWDTHNDQIKSMRLMTPSVDQTMAALLADLHQRGLLASTLVVMATE
;
A
#
# COMPACT_ATOMS: atom_id res chain seq x y z
N MET A 1 58.95 -6.33 -5.89
CA MET A 1 57.71 -6.48 -5.13
C MET A 1 56.59 -5.94 -6.00
N LYS A 2 55.81 -6.84 -6.64
CA LYS A 2 54.64 -6.44 -7.44
C LYS A 2 53.42 -6.31 -6.48
N SER A 3 52.84 -5.14 -6.42
CA SER A 3 51.60 -4.86 -5.67
C SER A 3 50.44 -5.60 -6.34
N ILE A 4 49.89 -6.60 -5.64
CA ILE A 4 48.65 -7.27 -6.00
C ILE A 4 47.52 -6.41 -5.42
N VAL A 5 47.12 -5.40 -6.14
CA VAL A 5 45.83 -4.75 -5.93
C VAL A 5 44.84 -5.50 -6.80
N THR A 6 44.18 -6.50 -6.26
CA THR A 6 43.06 -7.16 -6.90
C THR A 6 41.87 -6.21 -6.91
N ASP A 7 41.42 -5.91 -8.10
CA ASP A 7 40.22 -5.11 -8.36
C ASP A 7 38.97 -5.84 -7.78
N LEU A 8 38.65 -5.58 -6.53
CA LEU A 8 37.53 -6.17 -5.84
C LEU A 8 36.23 -5.46 -6.30
N SER A 9 35.49 -6.11 -7.18
CA SER A 9 34.15 -5.59 -7.54
C SER A 9 33.32 -5.37 -6.27
N ARG A 10 32.44 -4.36 -6.27
CA ARG A 10 31.56 -4.03 -5.13
C ARG A 10 30.80 -5.27 -4.60
N ARG A 11 30.45 -6.19 -5.49
CA ARG A 11 29.76 -7.43 -5.17
C ARG A 11 30.64 -8.38 -4.34
N VAL A 12 31.91 -8.53 -4.71
CA VAL A 12 32.88 -9.36 -3.98
C VAL A 12 33.26 -8.73 -2.65
N PHE A 13 33.32 -7.39 -2.57
CA PHE A 13 33.54 -6.67 -1.31
C PHE A 13 32.37 -6.90 -0.33
N VAL A 14 31.12 -6.71 -0.77
CA VAL A 14 29.93 -6.95 0.05
C VAL A 14 29.86 -8.42 0.50
N GLU A 15 30.12 -9.35 -0.38
CA GLU A 15 30.13 -10.79 -0.07
C GLU A 15 31.18 -11.15 0.99
N ARG A 16 32.39 -10.61 0.87
CA ARG A 16 33.46 -10.82 1.84
C ARG A 16 33.19 -10.11 3.17
N PHE A 17 32.66 -8.89 3.14
CA PHE A 17 32.28 -8.14 4.33
C PHE A 17 31.20 -8.87 5.14
N VAL A 18 30.15 -9.34 4.49
CA VAL A 18 29.10 -10.17 5.10
C VAL A 18 29.65 -11.45 5.71
N LYS A 19 30.56 -12.14 5.03
CA LYS A 19 31.23 -13.35 5.53
C LYS A 19 32.11 -13.08 6.76
N THR A 20 32.77 -11.94 6.82
CA THR A 20 33.72 -11.62 7.91
C THR A 20 33.01 -11.02 9.13
N PHE A 21 32.02 -10.17 8.93
CA PHE A 21 31.41 -9.39 10.03
C PHE A 21 30.29 -10.15 10.75
N LEU A 22 29.59 -11.06 10.07
CA LEU A 22 28.47 -11.83 10.67
C LEU A 22 28.87 -13.21 11.19
N GLY A 23 30.17 -13.53 11.28
CA GLY A 23 30.66 -14.79 11.85
C GLY A 23 30.10 -16.02 11.12
N VAL A 24 30.07 -16.01 9.78
CA VAL A 24 29.24 -16.88 8.99
C VAL A 24 29.84 -18.26 8.78
N SER A 25 29.75 -19.09 9.77
CA SER A 25 29.69 -20.55 9.60
C SER A 25 28.26 -21.05 9.23
N LEU A 26 27.29 -20.18 9.10
CA LEU A 26 25.88 -20.53 8.75
C LEU A 26 25.57 -20.51 7.25
N LEU A 27 26.41 -19.89 6.41
CA LEU A 27 26.17 -19.81 4.96
C LEU A 27 26.20 -21.12 4.19
N PRO A 28 26.99 -22.16 4.56
CA PRO A 28 26.87 -23.44 3.88
C PRO A 28 25.50 -24.10 4.01
N ARG A 29 24.80 -23.85 5.14
CA ARG A 29 23.44 -24.40 5.35
C ARG A 29 22.37 -23.65 4.53
N PHE A 30 22.52 -22.36 4.31
CA PHE A 30 21.62 -21.59 3.43
C PHE A 30 21.85 -21.93 1.94
N GLY A 31 23.07 -22.28 1.53
CA GLY A 31 23.37 -22.75 0.19
C GLY A 31 22.77 -24.12 -0.12
N ALA A 32 22.70 -25.02 0.86
CA ALA A 32 22.08 -26.34 0.72
C ALA A 32 20.55 -26.28 0.61
N LEU A 33 19.89 -25.30 1.25
CA LEU A 33 18.46 -25.04 1.08
C LEU A 33 18.10 -24.46 -0.30
N ARG A 34 19.07 -23.89 -1.02
CA ARG A 34 18.91 -23.41 -2.40
C ARG A 34 18.96 -24.50 -3.46
N ALA A 35 19.41 -25.71 -3.12
CA ALA A 35 19.68 -26.76 -4.11
C ALA A 35 18.43 -27.58 -4.51
N ALA A 36 17.28 -27.41 -3.84
CA ALA A 36 16.07 -28.20 -4.10
C ALA A 36 14.94 -27.45 -4.83
N GLY A 37 15.09 -26.16 -5.11
CA GLY A 37 14.12 -25.37 -5.88
C GLY A 37 14.70 -23.98 -6.13
N GLY A 38 14.58 -23.45 -7.33
CA GLY A 38 14.91 -22.06 -7.64
C GLY A 38 14.21 -21.09 -6.66
N PRO A 39 14.63 -19.82 -6.58
CA PRO A 39 13.99 -18.87 -5.69
C PRO A 39 12.47 -18.94 -5.92
N PRO A 40 11.66 -18.95 -4.84
CA PRO A 40 10.23 -19.06 -4.99
C PRO A 40 9.78 -17.96 -5.95
N ARG A 41 9.07 -18.33 -7.00
CA ARG A 41 8.54 -17.37 -7.96
C ARG A 41 7.64 -16.42 -7.19
N ALA A 42 7.90 -15.12 -7.29
CA ALA A 42 7.04 -14.09 -6.76
C ALA A 42 5.62 -14.32 -7.32
N ARG A 43 4.65 -14.55 -6.43
CA ARG A 43 3.26 -14.85 -6.81
C ARG A 43 2.41 -13.60 -6.82
N ALA A 44 2.74 -12.61 -5.98
CA ALA A 44 1.98 -11.39 -5.85
C ALA A 44 2.05 -10.56 -7.14
N LYS A 45 0.90 -10.25 -7.71
CA LYS A 45 0.71 -9.38 -8.86
C LYS A 45 0.22 -8.01 -8.44
N SER A 46 -0.48 -7.95 -7.30
CA SER A 46 -1.03 -6.73 -6.70
C SER A 46 -0.69 -6.66 -5.21
N VAL A 47 -0.66 -5.44 -4.69
CA VAL A 47 -0.44 -5.14 -3.28
C VAL A 47 -1.59 -4.27 -2.80
N ILE A 48 -2.18 -4.62 -1.65
CA ILE A 48 -3.03 -3.74 -0.86
C ILE A 48 -2.22 -3.37 0.39
N PHE A 49 -1.90 -2.09 0.53
CA PHE A 49 -1.17 -1.57 1.67
C PHE A 49 -2.14 -0.82 2.59
N LEU A 50 -2.40 -1.39 3.77
CA LEU A 50 -3.27 -0.83 4.79
C LEU A 50 -2.39 -0.05 5.76
N TYR A 51 -2.54 1.26 5.81
CA TYR A 51 -1.76 2.12 6.68
C TYR A 51 -2.62 2.67 7.82
N LEU A 52 -2.27 2.30 9.04
CA LEU A 52 -2.96 2.71 10.28
C LEU A 52 -2.11 3.78 10.96
N ARG A 53 -2.48 5.03 10.71
CA ARG A 53 -1.72 6.21 11.13
C ARG A 53 -1.80 6.46 12.63
N GLY A 54 -0.68 6.84 13.26
CA GLY A 54 -0.63 7.26 14.66
C GLY A 54 -0.05 6.22 15.61
N GLY A 55 0.77 5.29 15.11
CA GLY A 55 1.54 4.40 15.99
C GLY A 55 0.67 3.36 16.70
N LEU A 56 -0.12 2.59 15.95
CA LEU A 56 -0.96 1.51 16.50
C LEU A 56 -0.19 0.61 17.48
N SER A 57 -0.68 0.51 18.71
CA SER A 57 -0.05 -0.28 19.77
C SER A 57 0.05 -1.77 19.39
N HIS A 58 1.26 -2.30 19.28
CA HIS A 58 1.47 -3.72 18.98
C HIS A 58 1.00 -4.64 20.10
N ILE A 59 1.17 -4.23 21.38
CA ILE A 59 0.79 -5.03 22.55
C ILE A 59 -0.73 -5.20 22.62
N ASP A 60 -1.48 -4.14 22.30
CA ASP A 60 -2.93 -4.14 22.34
C ASP A 60 -3.56 -4.74 21.06
N THR A 61 -2.77 -5.22 20.11
CA THR A 61 -3.24 -5.75 18.82
C THR A 61 -2.67 -7.12 18.46
N PHE A 62 -1.59 -7.16 17.68
CA PHE A 62 -1.07 -8.40 17.07
C PHE A 62 0.12 -9.02 17.81
N ASP A 63 0.61 -8.39 18.88
CA ASP A 63 1.72 -8.89 19.67
C ASP A 63 1.44 -8.80 21.19
N PRO A 64 0.33 -9.39 21.67
CA PRO A 64 0.02 -9.39 23.09
C PRO A 64 1.11 -10.09 23.88
N LYS A 65 1.30 -9.66 25.14
CA LYS A 65 2.32 -10.20 26.06
C LYS A 65 1.66 -10.84 27.30
N PRO A 66 0.93 -11.97 27.15
CA PRO A 66 0.19 -12.57 28.24
C PRO A 66 1.13 -12.91 29.42
N GLY A 67 0.69 -12.57 30.62
CA GLY A 67 1.48 -12.77 31.84
C GLY A 67 2.56 -11.71 32.12
N ARG A 68 2.67 -10.69 31.27
CA ARG A 68 3.57 -9.55 31.48
C ARG A 68 2.82 -8.31 31.97
N PRO A 69 3.40 -7.53 32.90
CA PRO A 69 2.78 -6.28 33.37
C PRO A 69 2.50 -5.26 32.25
N GLU A 70 3.34 -5.26 31.21
CA GLU A 70 3.24 -4.34 30.08
C GLU A 70 1.97 -4.53 29.24
N MET A 71 1.35 -5.71 29.33
CA MET A 71 0.07 -5.99 28.63
C MET A 71 -1.12 -5.23 29.24
N GLY A 72 -1.01 -4.76 30.47
CA GLY A 72 -2.09 -4.02 31.14
C GLY A 72 -3.35 -4.88 31.32
N GLY A 73 -4.52 -4.26 31.08
CA GLY A 73 -5.84 -4.88 31.27
C GLY A 73 -6.42 -5.58 30.02
N VAL A 74 -5.62 -5.79 28.96
CA VAL A 74 -6.07 -6.41 27.71
C VAL A 74 -5.81 -7.92 27.75
N SER A 75 -6.75 -8.72 27.25
CA SER A 75 -6.62 -10.18 27.18
C SER A 75 -6.11 -10.62 25.81
N ALA A 76 -5.37 -11.74 25.79
CA ALA A 76 -4.99 -12.41 24.55
C ALA A 76 -5.98 -13.53 24.21
N ILE A 77 -6.33 -13.68 22.95
CA ILE A 77 -7.18 -14.74 22.42
C ILE A 77 -6.42 -15.65 21.45
N GLY A 78 -6.79 -16.92 21.40
CA GLY A 78 -6.28 -17.87 20.42
C GLY A 78 -6.74 -17.55 19.00
N THR A 79 -5.99 -18.02 18.01
CA THR A 79 -6.29 -17.80 16.60
C THR A 79 -6.37 -19.12 15.81
N THR A 80 -6.72 -19.02 14.52
CA THR A 80 -6.67 -20.18 13.59
C THR A 80 -5.25 -20.56 13.16
N ALA A 81 -4.22 -19.81 13.58
CA ALA A 81 -2.82 -20.17 13.39
C ALA A 81 -2.27 -20.77 14.69
N ASP A 82 -1.70 -21.95 14.64
CA ASP A 82 -1.20 -22.65 15.82
C ASP A 82 -0.13 -21.83 16.57
N GLY A 83 -0.29 -21.68 17.88
CA GLY A 83 0.64 -20.95 18.74
C GLY A 83 0.62 -19.44 18.57
N VAL A 84 -0.25 -18.88 17.72
CA VAL A 84 -0.40 -17.44 17.53
C VAL A 84 -1.59 -16.92 18.33
N GLN A 85 -1.35 -15.89 19.12
CA GLN A 85 -2.37 -15.14 19.83
C GLN A 85 -2.40 -13.70 19.36
N VAL A 86 -3.57 -13.08 19.42
CA VAL A 86 -3.83 -11.65 19.19
C VAL A 86 -4.62 -11.09 20.36
N SER A 87 -4.75 -9.78 20.44
CA SER A 87 -5.60 -9.14 21.45
C SER A 87 -7.07 -9.49 21.27
N GLU A 88 -7.82 -9.49 22.36
CA GLU A 88 -9.28 -9.68 22.40
C GLU A 88 -10.07 -8.68 21.53
N TRP A 89 -9.45 -7.58 21.14
CA TRP A 89 -10.04 -6.59 20.25
C TRP A 89 -10.13 -7.01 18.77
N PHE A 90 -9.49 -8.14 18.40
CA PHE A 90 -9.43 -8.65 17.03
C PHE A 90 -10.03 -10.05 16.84
N PRO A 91 -11.29 -10.31 17.31
CA PRO A 91 -11.88 -11.63 17.25
C PRO A 91 -12.18 -12.13 15.83
N GLN A 92 -12.46 -11.23 14.87
CA GLN A 92 -12.71 -11.60 13.48
C GLN A 92 -11.39 -11.89 12.74
N MET A 93 -10.36 -11.05 12.95
CA MET A 93 -9.02 -11.31 12.44
C MET A 93 -8.43 -12.60 13.02
N ALA A 94 -8.68 -12.94 14.29
CA ALA A 94 -8.24 -14.20 14.89
C ALA A 94 -8.65 -15.42 14.06
N ARG A 95 -9.81 -15.37 13.40
CA ARG A 95 -10.31 -16.43 12.48
C ARG A 95 -9.62 -16.45 11.12
N GLN A 96 -8.92 -15.39 10.75
CA GLN A 96 -8.20 -15.26 9.46
C GLN A 96 -6.69 -15.45 9.60
N MET A 97 -6.18 -15.68 10.81
CA MET A 97 -4.73 -15.67 11.08
C MET A 97 -3.96 -16.78 10.37
N HIS A 98 -4.60 -17.85 9.91
CA HIS A 98 -3.97 -18.87 9.06
C HIS A 98 -3.55 -18.33 7.68
N HIS A 99 -4.02 -17.15 7.28
CA HIS A 99 -3.59 -16.43 6.07
C HIS A 99 -2.52 -15.39 6.35
N VAL A 100 -2.12 -15.16 7.60
CA VAL A 100 -1.33 -14.01 8.02
C VAL A 100 0.04 -14.42 8.54
N SER A 101 1.06 -13.66 8.17
CA SER A 101 2.39 -13.72 8.78
C SER A 101 2.63 -12.45 9.59
N LEU A 102 3.04 -12.59 10.85
CA LEU A 102 3.34 -11.48 11.74
C LEU A 102 4.85 -11.25 11.83
N VAL A 103 5.29 -10.02 11.54
CA VAL A 103 6.68 -9.59 11.76
C VAL A 103 6.71 -8.76 13.05
N ARG A 104 6.99 -9.42 14.19
CA ARG A 104 6.99 -8.81 15.53
C ARG A 104 8.31 -8.15 15.91
N SER A 105 9.33 -8.27 15.06
CA SER A 105 10.68 -7.75 15.30
C SER A 105 10.99 -6.46 14.52
N MET A 106 9.98 -5.81 13.96
CA MET A 106 10.18 -4.53 13.29
C MET A 106 10.55 -3.45 14.30
N THR A 107 11.55 -2.66 13.95
CA THR A 107 12.02 -1.52 14.74
C THR A 107 12.20 -0.30 13.87
N SER A 108 12.01 0.88 14.44
CA SER A 108 12.28 2.17 13.79
C SER A 108 13.06 3.06 14.75
N THR A 109 13.84 3.97 14.20
CA THR A 109 14.51 5.05 14.95
C THR A 109 13.72 6.36 14.89
N GLN A 110 12.54 6.36 14.23
CA GLN A 110 11.71 7.54 14.11
C GLN A 110 10.71 7.58 15.27
N GLY A 111 10.80 8.64 16.08
CA GLY A 111 9.91 8.88 17.22
C GLY A 111 8.91 10.04 17.01
N ILE A 112 8.78 10.52 15.77
CA ILE A 112 7.87 11.60 15.37
C ILE A 112 7.02 11.09 14.21
N HIS A 113 5.69 11.27 14.27
CA HIS A 113 4.74 10.69 13.31
C HIS A 113 5.05 11.05 11.86
N GLU A 114 5.36 12.30 11.53
CA GLU A 114 5.67 12.71 10.16
C GLU A 114 6.91 11.99 9.60
N LEU A 115 7.94 11.82 10.43
CA LEU A 115 9.17 11.13 10.04
C LEU A 115 8.96 9.63 9.95
N GLY A 116 8.17 9.07 10.85
CA GLY A 116 7.77 7.66 10.85
C GLY A 116 6.92 7.34 9.62
N THR A 117 5.89 8.12 9.33
CA THR A 117 5.04 8.02 8.15
C THR A 117 5.88 8.06 6.88
N TYR A 118 6.77 9.06 6.76
CA TYR A 118 7.65 9.17 5.60
C TYR A 118 8.53 7.93 5.42
N SER A 119 9.11 7.44 6.52
CA SER A 119 9.97 6.24 6.51
C SER A 119 9.20 4.98 6.13
N ALA A 120 7.98 4.80 6.67
CA ALA A 120 7.10 3.66 6.36
C ALA A 120 6.72 3.60 4.88
N HIS A 121 6.49 4.76 4.24
CA HIS A 121 6.10 4.84 2.83
C HIS A 121 7.26 4.82 1.85
N THR A 122 8.46 5.24 2.25
CA THR A 122 9.60 5.42 1.33
C THR A 122 10.79 4.51 1.61
N SER A 123 10.86 3.92 2.81
CA SER A 123 12.06 3.22 3.33
C SER A 123 13.28 4.12 3.45
N HIS A 124 13.08 5.44 3.55
CA HIS A 124 14.14 6.43 3.70
C HIS A 124 13.84 7.41 4.82
N PHE A 125 14.89 7.98 5.40
CA PHE A 125 14.74 9.12 6.28
C PHE A 125 14.41 10.38 5.48
N MET A 126 13.54 11.21 6.05
CA MET A 126 13.22 12.50 5.44
C MET A 126 14.45 13.42 5.44
N THR A 127 14.70 14.03 4.31
CA THR A 127 15.77 15.04 4.16
C THR A 127 15.18 16.31 3.52
N PRO A 128 15.73 17.51 3.83
CA PRO A 128 15.21 18.76 3.29
C PRO A 128 15.35 18.89 1.76
N THR A 129 16.28 18.16 1.16
CA THR A 129 16.68 18.34 -0.25
C THR A 129 16.12 17.31 -1.21
N ILE A 130 15.70 16.13 -0.70
CA ILE A 130 15.22 15.05 -1.54
C ILE A 130 13.89 14.54 -1.00
N ARG A 131 12.86 14.53 -1.85
CA ARG A 131 11.60 13.86 -1.59
C ARG A 131 11.60 12.51 -2.29
N HIS A 132 11.64 11.43 -1.53
CA HIS A 132 11.66 10.08 -2.07
C HIS A 132 10.27 9.64 -2.54
N PRO A 133 10.19 8.81 -3.58
CA PRO A 133 8.93 8.24 -4.04
C PRO A 133 8.37 7.22 -3.03
N SER A 134 7.05 7.15 -2.94
CA SER A 134 6.37 6.11 -2.17
C SER A 134 6.58 4.71 -2.77
N LEU A 135 6.32 3.68 -1.96
CA LEU A 135 6.37 2.28 -2.40
C LEU A 135 5.48 2.04 -3.63
N GLY A 136 4.27 2.62 -3.65
CA GLY A 136 3.36 2.53 -4.79
C GLY A 136 3.92 3.18 -6.05
N SER A 137 4.60 4.31 -5.94
CA SER A 137 5.26 4.97 -7.08
C SER A 137 6.44 4.15 -7.62
N TRP A 138 7.18 3.46 -6.76
CA TRP A 138 8.19 2.49 -7.17
C TRP A 138 7.56 1.29 -7.88
N ALA A 139 6.46 0.73 -7.35
CA ALA A 139 5.74 -0.37 -8.00
C ALA A 139 5.26 0.04 -9.40
N ALA A 140 4.64 1.21 -9.53
CA ALA A 140 4.20 1.75 -10.83
C ALA A 140 5.37 1.93 -11.82
N LYS A 141 6.52 2.41 -11.35
CA LYS A 141 7.71 2.62 -12.19
C LYS A 141 8.34 1.31 -12.68
N LEU A 142 8.48 0.33 -11.78
CA LEU A 142 9.24 -0.89 -12.07
C LEU A 142 8.39 -1.96 -12.77
N LEU A 143 7.09 -2.00 -12.46
CA LEU A 143 6.20 -3.07 -12.90
C LEU A 143 5.16 -2.59 -13.94
N GLY A 144 4.97 -1.29 -14.07
CA GLY A 144 3.94 -0.70 -14.93
C GLY A 144 2.52 -1.01 -14.47
N SER A 145 1.52 -0.76 -15.33
CA SER A 145 0.13 -1.14 -15.09
C SER A 145 -0.21 -2.49 -15.73
N GLN A 146 -1.11 -3.25 -15.11
CA GLN A 146 -1.68 -4.47 -15.73
C GLN A 146 -2.91 -4.13 -16.56
N ASN A 147 -3.67 -3.11 -16.15
CA ASN A 147 -4.81 -2.60 -16.86
C ASN A 147 -4.39 -1.44 -17.77
N ARG A 148 -5.03 -1.32 -18.93
CA ARG A 148 -4.71 -0.30 -19.94
C ARG A 148 -5.12 1.11 -19.52
N PHE A 149 -6.23 1.24 -18.80
CA PHE A 149 -6.87 2.52 -18.50
C PHE A 149 -6.78 2.89 -17.02
N LEU A 150 -6.71 1.89 -16.13
CA LEU A 150 -6.56 2.14 -14.70
C LEU A 150 -5.10 2.49 -14.34
N PRO A 151 -4.90 3.39 -13.38
CA PRO A 151 -3.56 3.70 -12.88
C PRO A 151 -2.93 2.48 -12.20
N GLY A 152 -1.61 2.39 -12.26
CA GLY A 152 -0.88 1.32 -11.57
C GLY A 152 -0.77 1.52 -10.05
N ASN A 153 -1.12 2.71 -9.55
CA ASN A 153 -0.99 3.12 -8.15
C ASN A 153 -2.18 3.99 -7.73
N VAL A 154 -2.87 3.62 -6.66
CA VAL A 154 -4.05 4.32 -6.12
C VAL A 154 -3.87 4.53 -4.62
N LEU A 155 -4.25 5.71 -4.13
CA LEU A 155 -4.23 6.08 -2.72
C LEU A 155 -5.65 6.45 -2.27
N ILE A 156 -6.19 5.70 -1.32
CA ILE A 156 -7.54 5.87 -0.78
C ILE A 156 -7.44 6.45 0.63
N ASN A 157 -8.18 7.52 0.90
CA ASN A 157 -8.18 8.28 2.16
C ASN A 157 -6.80 8.84 2.54
N GLY A 158 -5.93 9.07 1.55
CA GLY A 158 -4.55 9.47 1.81
C GLY A 158 -4.41 10.79 2.53
N SER A 159 -3.47 10.85 3.46
CA SER A 159 -3.11 12.06 4.20
C SER A 159 -2.31 13.04 3.35
N PRO A 160 -2.35 14.35 3.67
CA PRO A 160 -1.49 15.35 3.02
C PRO A 160 0.01 15.08 3.19
N GLN A 161 0.40 14.29 4.19
CA GLN A 161 1.79 13.92 4.48
C GLN A 161 2.31 12.80 3.57
N HIS A 162 1.44 12.13 2.80
CA HIS A 162 1.86 11.08 1.89
C HIS A 162 2.92 11.57 0.89
N PRO A 163 4.07 10.87 0.70
CA PRO A 163 5.20 11.36 -0.09
C PRO A 163 4.91 11.47 -1.60
N GLY A 164 3.89 10.80 -2.11
CA GLY A 164 3.52 10.82 -3.52
C GLY A 164 4.59 10.21 -4.42
N SER A 165 4.80 10.81 -5.60
CA SER A 165 5.82 10.37 -6.55
C SER A 165 7.25 10.83 -6.22
N GLY A 166 7.42 11.69 -5.20
CA GLY A 166 8.73 12.21 -4.84
C GLY A 166 9.46 12.84 -6.04
N TYR A 167 10.68 12.41 -6.32
CA TYR A 167 11.46 12.87 -7.48
C TYR A 167 11.09 12.17 -8.81
N PHE A 168 10.09 11.26 -8.81
CA PHE A 168 9.60 10.69 -10.06
C PHE A 168 8.61 11.62 -10.76
N PRO A 169 8.42 11.46 -12.08
CA PRO A 169 7.40 12.20 -12.83
C PRO A 169 5.98 12.01 -12.26
N ALA A 170 5.16 13.05 -12.37
CA ALA A 170 3.81 13.09 -11.77
C ALA A 170 2.88 11.95 -12.18
N HIS A 171 3.02 11.39 -13.38
CA HIS A 171 2.20 10.25 -13.83
C HIS A 171 2.47 8.94 -13.07
N LEU A 172 3.50 8.89 -12.23
CA LEU A 172 3.78 7.78 -11.31
C LEU A 172 3.27 8.05 -9.89
N ALA A 173 2.69 9.25 -9.64
CA ALA A 173 2.00 9.52 -8.38
C ALA A 173 0.76 8.62 -8.23
N PRO A 174 0.35 8.29 -7.01
CA PRO A 174 -0.90 7.59 -6.80
C PRO A 174 -2.10 8.45 -7.22
N LEU A 175 -3.10 7.82 -7.85
CA LEU A 175 -4.40 8.45 -8.07
C LEU A 175 -5.11 8.60 -6.72
N PRO A 176 -5.39 9.82 -6.23
CA PRO A 176 -6.03 10.00 -4.94
C PRO A 176 -7.55 9.77 -5.03
N ILE A 177 -8.08 8.99 -4.10
CA ILE A 177 -9.52 8.81 -3.84
C ILE A 177 -9.81 9.32 -2.44
N VAL A 178 -10.43 10.48 -2.34
CA VAL A 178 -10.69 11.14 -1.04
C VAL A 178 -11.88 10.48 -0.33
N ASP A 179 -12.94 10.18 -1.05
CA ASP A 179 -14.12 9.49 -0.54
C ASP A 179 -14.40 8.25 -1.37
N PRO A 180 -14.08 7.06 -0.86
CA PRO A 180 -14.33 5.81 -1.58
C PRO A 180 -15.81 5.52 -1.79
N GLY A 181 -16.71 6.14 -0.99
CA GLY A 181 -18.16 6.02 -1.16
C GLY A 181 -18.72 6.85 -2.32
N ALA A 182 -18.06 7.95 -2.66
CA ALA A 182 -18.45 8.84 -3.77
C ALA A 182 -17.86 8.44 -5.12
N GLY A 183 -16.99 7.45 -5.16
CA GLY A 183 -16.29 7.01 -6.36
C GLY A 183 -15.17 7.96 -6.81
N LEU A 184 -14.80 7.89 -8.08
CA LEU A 184 -13.77 8.77 -8.65
C LEU A 184 -14.33 10.16 -8.93
N GLN A 185 -13.82 11.15 -8.20
CA GLN A 185 -14.24 12.54 -8.36
C GLN A 185 -13.88 13.10 -9.75
N ASN A 186 -14.70 14.02 -10.24
CA ASN A 186 -14.51 14.70 -11.54
C ASN A 186 -14.39 13.76 -12.75
N SER A 187 -14.92 12.55 -12.63
CA SER A 187 -14.89 11.53 -13.70
C SER A 187 -16.11 11.56 -14.61
N VAL A 188 -17.12 12.36 -14.26
CA VAL A 188 -18.36 12.53 -15.04
C VAL A 188 -18.38 13.93 -15.64
N LEU A 189 -18.82 14.04 -16.90
CA LEU A 189 -18.95 15.32 -17.55
C LEU A 189 -20.06 16.15 -16.88
N PRO A 190 -19.81 17.46 -16.62
CA PRO A 190 -20.88 18.36 -16.19
C PRO A 190 -22.04 18.36 -17.18
N ALA A 191 -23.27 18.46 -16.71
CA ALA A 191 -24.47 18.42 -17.56
C ALA A 191 -24.48 19.45 -18.70
N ALA A 192 -23.79 20.58 -18.53
CA ALA A 192 -23.65 21.62 -19.54
C ALA A 192 -22.55 21.34 -20.61
N VAL A 193 -21.83 20.23 -20.51
CA VAL A 193 -20.73 19.90 -21.43
C VAL A 193 -21.09 18.64 -22.22
N SER A 194 -21.29 18.80 -23.51
CA SER A 194 -21.50 17.65 -24.39
C SER A 194 -20.23 16.82 -24.58
N GLU A 195 -20.37 15.55 -24.90
CA GLU A 195 -19.23 14.69 -25.22
C GLU A 195 -18.41 15.23 -26.40
N ALA A 196 -19.09 15.81 -27.41
CA ALA A 196 -18.45 16.46 -28.54
C ALA A 196 -17.61 17.66 -28.14
N ASP A 197 -18.09 18.49 -27.22
CA ASP A 197 -17.36 19.63 -26.67
C ASP A 197 -16.17 19.18 -25.85
N PHE A 198 -16.33 18.18 -25.01
CA PHE A 198 -15.24 17.60 -24.26
C PHE A 198 -14.14 17.07 -25.19
N ASN A 199 -14.50 16.32 -26.21
CA ASN A 199 -13.57 15.75 -27.17
C ASN A 199 -12.80 16.84 -27.93
N ARG A 200 -13.48 17.90 -28.36
CA ARG A 200 -12.87 19.06 -29.02
C ARG A 200 -11.88 19.78 -28.10
N ARG A 201 -12.28 20.03 -26.85
CA ARG A 201 -11.39 20.67 -25.83
C ARG A 201 -10.18 19.79 -25.51
N ALA A 202 -10.36 18.49 -25.34
CA ALA A 202 -9.28 17.53 -25.07
C ALA A 202 -8.31 17.43 -26.26
N ALA A 203 -8.81 17.46 -27.50
CA ALA A 203 -7.97 17.48 -28.72
C ALA A 203 -7.14 18.77 -28.81
N LEU A 204 -7.76 19.92 -28.55
CA LEU A 204 -7.07 21.22 -28.54
C LEU A 204 -6.00 21.29 -27.44
N ALA A 205 -6.34 20.89 -26.22
CA ALA A 205 -5.40 20.84 -25.10
C ALA A 205 -4.19 19.94 -25.41
N ARG A 206 -4.43 18.80 -26.05
CA ARG A 206 -3.36 17.90 -26.51
C ARG A 206 -2.49 18.55 -27.59
N ALA A 207 -3.07 19.20 -28.58
CA ALA A 207 -2.32 19.86 -29.65
C ALA A 207 -1.43 20.96 -29.10
N ILE A 208 -1.97 21.83 -28.24
CA ILE A 208 -1.20 22.93 -27.58
C ILE A 208 -0.10 22.34 -26.68
N GLY A 209 -0.44 21.37 -25.84
CA GLY A 209 0.52 20.73 -24.95
C GLY A 209 1.65 20.01 -25.68
N SER A 210 1.33 19.30 -26.79
CA SER A 210 2.34 18.64 -27.62
C SER A 210 3.27 19.65 -28.28
N HIS A 211 2.74 20.75 -28.80
CA HIS A 211 3.53 21.84 -29.38
C HIS A 211 4.45 22.48 -28.33
N PHE A 212 3.93 22.75 -27.13
CA PHE A 212 4.73 23.30 -26.03
C PHE A 212 5.89 22.37 -25.64
N VAL A 213 5.62 21.06 -25.47
CA VAL A 213 6.66 20.07 -25.12
C VAL A 213 7.71 19.93 -26.22
N GLN A 214 7.35 20.07 -27.50
CA GLN A 214 8.30 20.06 -28.61
C GLN A 214 9.25 21.28 -28.58
N GLN A 215 8.71 22.46 -28.26
CA GLN A 215 9.52 23.70 -28.20
C GLN A 215 10.29 23.81 -26.88
N THR A 216 9.74 23.27 -25.78
CA THR A 216 10.34 23.38 -24.45
C THR A 216 10.37 21.99 -23.82
N PRO A 217 11.33 21.13 -24.20
CA PRO A 217 11.43 19.78 -23.65
C PRO A 217 11.71 19.83 -22.15
N HIS A 218 10.68 19.65 -21.36
CA HIS A 218 10.76 19.61 -19.90
C HIS A 218 10.04 18.39 -19.38
N ARG A 219 10.68 17.70 -18.43
CA ARG A 219 10.15 16.45 -17.86
C ARG A 219 8.75 16.59 -17.31
N ASP A 220 8.48 17.67 -16.58
CA ASP A 220 7.20 17.87 -15.91
C ASP A 220 6.07 18.24 -16.90
N ALA A 221 6.39 19.00 -17.96
CA ALA A 221 5.43 19.29 -19.01
C ALA A 221 5.00 18.02 -19.76
N THR A 222 5.96 17.14 -20.06
CA THR A 222 5.68 15.82 -20.66
C THR A 222 4.83 14.94 -19.73
N ALA A 223 5.17 14.91 -18.44
CA ALA A 223 4.42 14.15 -17.45
C ALA A 223 2.97 14.67 -17.30
N TYR A 224 2.78 15.98 -17.27
CA TYR A 224 1.45 16.59 -17.21
C TYR A 224 0.58 16.26 -18.41
N LEU A 225 1.14 16.36 -19.62
CA LEU A 225 0.42 15.97 -20.85
C LEU A 225 -0.01 14.49 -20.80
N LYS A 226 0.85 13.61 -20.32
CA LYS A 226 0.55 12.19 -20.16
C LYS A 226 -0.60 11.97 -19.16
N VAL A 227 -0.58 12.62 -17.99
CA VAL A 227 -1.66 12.52 -16.99
C VAL A 227 -3.00 12.96 -17.58
N GLN A 228 -3.03 14.06 -18.33
CA GLN A 228 -4.27 14.52 -19.01
C GLN A 228 -4.81 13.48 -20.01
N GLN A 229 -3.93 12.84 -20.77
CA GLN A 229 -4.31 11.82 -21.74
C GLN A 229 -4.88 10.57 -21.06
N GLU A 230 -4.23 10.12 -19.99
CA GLU A 230 -4.65 8.97 -19.19
C GLU A 230 -6.01 9.23 -18.51
N ALA A 231 -6.20 10.42 -17.94
CA ALA A 231 -7.47 10.81 -17.32
C ALA A 231 -8.61 10.83 -18.34
N ALA A 232 -8.41 11.44 -19.52
CA ALA A 232 -9.41 11.48 -20.57
C ALA A 232 -9.74 10.09 -21.14
N ALA A 233 -8.77 9.19 -21.18
CA ALA A 233 -8.97 7.81 -21.61
C ALA A 233 -9.77 7.01 -20.56
N LEU A 234 -9.46 7.17 -19.27
CA LEU A 234 -10.18 6.54 -18.16
C LEU A 234 -11.66 6.97 -18.12
N MET A 235 -11.93 8.28 -18.28
CA MET A 235 -13.31 8.80 -18.30
C MET A 235 -14.19 8.18 -19.39
N LYS A 236 -13.60 7.65 -20.46
CA LYS A 236 -14.31 6.97 -21.56
C LYS A 236 -14.32 5.45 -21.43
N SER A 237 -13.63 4.92 -20.47
CA SER A 237 -13.49 3.47 -20.28
C SER A 237 -14.60 2.92 -19.41
N GLU A 238 -15.05 1.70 -19.72
CA GLU A 238 -15.92 0.90 -18.85
C GLU A 238 -15.26 0.58 -17.50
N ASP A 239 -13.92 0.65 -17.43
CA ASP A 239 -13.17 0.43 -16.20
C ASP A 239 -13.47 1.50 -15.13
N LEU A 240 -14.01 2.66 -15.52
CA LEU A 240 -14.44 3.68 -14.56
C LEU A 240 -15.47 3.14 -13.55
N LYS A 241 -16.25 2.15 -13.94
CA LYS A 241 -17.25 1.49 -13.07
C LYS A 241 -16.64 0.77 -11.85
N VAL A 242 -15.34 0.50 -11.88
CA VAL A 242 -14.66 -0.14 -10.73
C VAL A 242 -14.72 0.72 -9.49
N PHE A 243 -14.70 2.06 -9.67
CA PHE A 243 -14.72 3.01 -8.55
C PHE A 243 -16.10 3.13 -7.87
N ASP A 244 -17.14 2.59 -8.46
CA ASP A 244 -18.50 2.59 -7.90
C ASP A 244 -18.73 1.35 -7.03
N ILE A 245 -18.51 1.48 -5.73
CA ILE A 245 -18.70 0.39 -4.76
C ILE A 245 -20.18 0.03 -4.52
N THR A 246 -21.13 0.87 -4.93
CA THR A 246 -22.57 0.60 -4.77
C THR A 246 -23.04 -0.54 -5.68
N ARG A 247 -22.22 -0.94 -6.65
CA ARG A 247 -22.46 -2.08 -7.54
C ARG A 247 -22.24 -3.44 -6.86
N GLU A 248 -21.64 -3.46 -5.68
CA GLU A 248 -21.55 -4.67 -4.86
C GLU A 248 -22.87 -4.95 -4.17
N ASP A 249 -23.16 -6.22 -3.92
CA ASP A 249 -24.37 -6.61 -3.19
C ASP A 249 -24.33 -6.14 -1.72
N ALA A 250 -25.50 -5.97 -1.13
CA ALA A 250 -25.65 -5.43 0.22
C ALA A 250 -24.93 -6.28 1.29
N LYS A 251 -24.83 -7.59 1.11
CA LYS A 251 -24.14 -8.47 2.03
C LYS A 251 -22.64 -8.22 2.00
N THR A 252 -22.06 -8.08 0.81
CA THR A 252 -20.64 -7.73 0.63
C THR A 252 -20.36 -6.37 1.23
N GLN A 253 -21.17 -5.33 0.94
CA GLN A 253 -20.98 -4.01 1.51
C GLN A 253 -21.04 -4.02 3.04
N ALA A 254 -22.01 -4.74 3.62
CA ALA A 254 -22.17 -4.87 5.07
C ALA A 254 -21.00 -5.60 5.73
N ALA A 255 -20.40 -6.59 5.06
CA ALA A 255 -19.24 -7.32 5.58
C ALA A 255 -18.03 -6.41 5.79
N TYR A 256 -17.77 -5.49 4.86
CA TYR A 256 -16.68 -4.51 5.00
C TYR A 256 -16.98 -3.39 6.00
N GLY A 257 -18.26 -3.11 6.26
CA GLY A 257 -18.70 -2.00 7.11
C GLY A 257 -18.94 -0.70 6.34
N ALA A 258 -19.79 0.17 6.93
CA ALA A 258 -20.24 1.42 6.30
C ALA A 258 -19.27 2.61 6.52
N HIS A 259 -18.26 2.45 7.37
CA HIS A 259 -17.24 3.46 7.67
C HIS A 259 -16.24 3.63 6.52
N THR A 260 -15.50 4.72 6.52
CA THR A 260 -14.58 5.13 5.44
C THR A 260 -13.53 4.06 5.13
N PHE A 261 -12.87 3.51 6.15
CA PHE A 261 -11.88 2.44 5.97
C PHE A 261 -12.46 1.19 5.34
N GLY A 262 -13.69 0.77 5.75
CA GLY A 262 -14.39 -0.38 5.16
C GLY A 262 -14.70 -0.18 3.68
N LYS A 263 -15.25 0.99 3.32
CA LYS A 263 -15.49 1.38 1.93
C LYS A 263 -14.19 1.42 1.12
N GLY A 264 -13.11 1.94 1.73
CA GLY A 264 -11.77 1.99 1.11
C GLY A 264 -11.23 0.61 0.80
N CYS A 265 -11.32 -0.33 1.73
CA CYS A 265 -10.88 -1.71 1.53
C CYS A 265 -11.76 -2.47 0.51
N LEU A 266 -13.07 -2.21 0.48
CA LEU A 266 -13.95 -2.75 -0.55
C LEU A 266 -13.55 -2.24 -1.94
N LEU A 267 -13.28 -0.94 -2.07
CA LEU A 267 -12.77 -0.36 -3.31
C LEU A 267 -11.40 -0.96 -3.68
N ALA A 268 -10.50 -1.14 -2.71
CA ALA A 268 -9.19 -1.75 -2.96
C ALA A 268 -9.30 -3.17 -3.52
N ARG A 269 -10.21 -3.99 -2.99
CA ARG A 269 -10.48 -5.33 -3.54
C ARG A 269 -10.96 -5.25 -4.99
N ARG A 270 -11.89 -4.35 -5.32
CA ARG A 270 -12.39 -4.15 -6.68
C ARG A 270 -11.28 -3.71 -7.64
N LEU A 271 -10.42 -2.81 -7.20
CA LEU A 271 -9.27 -2.34 -7.98
C LEU A 271 -8.26 -3.46 -8.25
N VAL A 272 -8.01 -4.34 -7.27
CA VAL A 272 -7.18 -5.54 -7.49
C VAL A 272 -7.81 -6.45 -8.55
N GLU A 273 -9.10 -6.71 -8.46
CA GLU A 273 -9.86 -7.54 -9.43
C GLU A 273 -9.79 -6.96 -10.84
N ALA A 274 -9.77 -5.62 -10.97
CA ALA A 274 -9.59 -4.91 -12.23
C ALA A 274 -8.12 -4.76 -12.68
N GLY A 275 -7.15 -5.27 -11.94
CA GLY A 275 -5.74 -5.30 -12.32
C GLY A 275 -4.93 -4.07 -11.91
N VAL A 276 -5.33 -3.35 -10.87
CA VAL A 276 -4.46 -2.31 -10.26
C VAL A 276 -3.36 -2.99 -9.44
N ARG A 277 -2.11 -2.52 -9.59
CA ARG A 277 -0.97 -3.18 -8.94
C ARG A 277 -0.75 -2.80 -7.50
N PHE A 278 -0.90 -1.53 -7.18
CA PHE A 278 -0.64 -1.04 -5.83
C PHE A 278 -1.79 -0.16 -5.38
N ILE A 279 -2.45 -0.56 -4.31
CA ILE A 279 -3.54 0.18 -3.71
C ILE A 279 -3.18 0.41 -2.25
N GLU A 280 -3.10 1.65 -1.87
CA GLU A 280 -2.94 2.04 -0.47
C GLU A 280 -4.27 2.52 0.07
N VAL A 281 -4.60 2.07 1.27
CA VAL A 281 -5.78 2.52 2.02
C VAL A 281 -5.29 3.01 3.37
N GLU A 282 -5.41 4.30 3.61
CA GLU A 282 -5.14 4.85 4.94
C GLU A 282 -6.42 4.77 5.80
N ASP A 283 -6.26 4.35 7.05
CA ASP A 283 -7.32 4.46 8.04
C ASP A 283 -7.51 5.93 8.43
N ASP A 284 -8.75 6.38 8.48
CA ASP A 284 -9.11 7.75 8.86
C ASP A 284 -9.06 8.00 10.37
N GLN A 285 -8.88 6.95 11.18
CA GLN A 285 -8.68 7.06 12.61
C GLN A 285 -7.23 7.47 12.93
N ASN A 286 -7.05 8.13 14.08
CA ASN A 286 -5.71 8.45 14.61
C ASN A 286 -5.40 7.56 15.80
N TRP A 287 -4.45 6.63 15.65
CA TRP A 287 -4.05 5.67 16.67
C TRP A 287 -3.11 6.24 17.74
N ASP A 288 -2.73 7.50 17.61
CA ASP A 288 -1.99 8.26 18.62
C ASP A 288 -2.92 8.68 19.77
N THR A 289 -3.22 7.76 20.64
CA THR A 289 -4.31 7.92 21.61
C THR A 289 -3.96 8.73 22.85
N HIS A 290 -2.68 8.86 23.21
CA HIS A 290 -2.15 9.60 24.38
C HIS A 290 -2.82 9.36 25.74
N ASN A 291 -4.13 9.12 25.77
CA ASN A 291 -4.93 8.96 26.98
C ASN A 291 -5.96 7.84 26.82
N ASP A 292 -6.29 7.16 27.92
CA ASP A 292 -7.34 6.15 28.02
C ASP A 292 -7.29 5.11 26.85
N GLN A 293 -6.17 4.43 26.76
CA GLN A 293 -5.90 3.43 25.70
C GLN A 293 -7.02 2.38 25.58
N ILE A 294 -7.50 1.84 26.70
CA ILE A 294 -8.55 0.81 26.70
C ILE A 294 -9.86 1.32 26.09
N LYS A 295 -10.25 2.55 26.39
CA LYS A 295 -11.44 3.15 25.80
C LYS A 295 -11.27 3.41 24.31
N SER A 296 -10.11 3.91 23.92
CA SER A 296 -9.76 4.17 22.52
C SER A 296 -9.77 2.88 21.72
N MET A 297 -9.12 1.82 22.21
CA MET A 297 -9.12 0.50 21.55
C MET A 297 -10.54 -0.04 21.37
N ARG A 298 -11.38 0.05 22.40
CA ARG A 298 -12.78 -0.41 22.33
C ARG A 298 -13.59 0.30 21.26
N LEU A 299 -13.31 1.57 20.99
CA LEU A 299 -14.03 2.37 19.99
C LEU A 299 -13.50 2.16 18.57
N MET A 300 -12.19 2.03 18.44
CA MET A 300 -11.50 2.09 17.13
C MET A 300 -11.30 0.71 16.49
N THR A 301 -10.98 -0.30 17.29
CA THR A 301 -10.64 -1.64 16.76
C THR A 301 -11.77 -2.35 16.04
N PRO A 302 -13.08 -2.22 16.41
CA PRO A 302 -14.13 -2.98 15.74
C PRO A 302 -14.20 -2.75 14.23
N SER A 303 -13.97 -1.51 13.78
CA SER A 303 -13.97 -1.19 12.35
C SER A 303 -12.80 -1.84 11.60
N VAL A 304 -11.61 -1.84 12.20
CA VAL A 304 -10.41 -2.42 11.61
C VAL A 304 -10.48 -3.94 11.61
N ASP A 305 -10.90 -4.55 12.73
CA ASP A 305 -11.07 -6.01 12.86
C ASP A 305 -12.06 -6.54 11.82
N GLN A 306 -13.25 -5.91 11.72
CA GLN A 306 -14.26 -6.27 10.73
C GLN A 306 -13.73 -6.16 9.31
N THR A 307 -13.16 -5.00 8.97
CA THR A 307 -12.73 -4.70 7.60
C THR A 307 -11.61 -5.60 7.13
N MET A 308 -10.55 -5.77 7.95
CA MET A 308 -9.42 -6.61 7.57
C MET A 308 -9.82 -8.07 7.42
N ALA A 309 -10.66 -8.57 8.32
CA ALA A 309 -11.16 -9.94 8.24
C ALA A 309 -12.03 -10.15 6.99
N ALA A 310 -12.90 -9.19 6.66
CA ALA A 310 -13.73 -9.23 5.46
C ALA A 310 -12.87 -9.19 4.19
N LEU A 311 -11.86 -8.32 4.14
CA LEU A 311 -10.94 -8.21 3.00
C LEU A 311 -10.22 -9.52 2.73
N LEU A 312 -9.65 -10.16 3.75
CA LEU A 312 -8.95 -11.43 3.58
C LEU A 312 -9.90 -12.55 3.15
N ALA A 313 -11.09 -12.62 3.75
CA ALA A 313 -12.10 -13.61 3.40
C ALA A 313 -12.59 -13.44 1.95
N ASP A 314 -12.90 -12.21 1.51
CA ASP A 314 -13.38 -11.91 0.16
C ASP A 314 -12.30 -12.19 -0.90
N LEU A 315 -11.06 -11.74 -0.65
CA LEU A 315 -9.93 -12.07 -1.54
C LEU A 315 -9.69 -13.58 -1.65
N HIS A 316 -9.82 -14.31 -0.53
CA HIS A 316 -9.69 -15.77 -0.53
C HIS A 316 -10.79 -16.43 -1.33
N GLN A 317 -12.06 -16.10 -1.06
CA GLN A 317 -13.23 -16.67 -1.73
C GLN A 317 -13.21 -16.43 -3.24
N ARG A 318 -12.69 -15.29 -3.69
CA ARG A 318 -12.53 -14.94 -5.12
C ARG A 318 -11.26 -15.51 -5.76
N GLY A 319 -10.43 -16.22 -5.00
CA GLY A 319 -9.14 -16.75 -5.49
C GLY A 319 -8.07 -15.68 -5.74
N LEU A 320 -8.32 -14.43 -5.32
CA LEU A 320 -7.41 -13.30 -5.50
C LEU A 320 -6.26 -13.28 -4.49
N LEU A 321 -6.47 -13.85 -3.30
CA LEU A 321 -5.47 -13.85 -2.23
C LEU A 321 -4.16 -14.54 -2.64
N ALA A 322 -4.22 -15.55 -3.51
CA ALA A 322 -3.03 -16.25 -4.01
C ALA A 322 -2.08 -15.35 -4.82
N SER A 323 -2.57 -14.21 -5.34
CA SER A 323 -1.81 -13.26 -6.16
C SER A 323 -1.84 -11.83 -5.63
N THR A 324 -2.38 -11.61 -4.45
CA THR A 324 -2.46 -10.30 -3.79
C THR A 324 -1.73 -10.36 -2.46
N LEU A 325 -0.75 -9.48 -2.27
CA LEU A 325 -0.10 -9.28 -0.99
C LEU A 325 -0.87 -8.19 -0.22
N VAL A 326 -1.45 -8.53 0.90
CA VAL A 326 -2.04 -7.55 1.84
C VAL A 326 -1.00 -7.27 2.91
N VAL A 327 -0.62 -6.01 3.06
CA VAL A 327 0.34 -5.54 4.07
C VAL A 327 -0.38 -4.55 4.98
N MET A 328 -0.36 -4.79 6.28
CA MET A 328 -0.78 -3.80 7.28
C MET A 328 0.47 -3.26 7.95
N ALA A 329 0.56 -1.95 8.03
CA ALA A 329 1.67 -1.24 8.66
C ALA A 329 1.18 -0.01 9.43
N THR A 330 2.01 0.43 10.35
CA THR A 330 1.90 1.68 11.10
C THR A 330 3.30 2.26 11.24
N GLU A 331 3.44 3.50 11.64
CA GLU A 331 4.74 4.09 11.99
C GLU A 331 5.28 3.67 13.36
#